data_73efe3bae5d6a2c1e67c53aeb9f6c914
#
_entry.id   73efe3bae5d6a2c1e67c53aeb9f6c914
#
_cell.length_a   1.000
_cell.length_b   1.000
_cell.length_c   1.000
_cell.angle_alpha   90.00
_cell.angle_beta   90.00
_cell.angle_gamma   90.00
#
_symmetry.space_group_name_H-M   'P 1'
#
loop_
_entity.id
_entity.type
_entity.pdbx_description
1 polymer ?
#
loop_
_entity_poly.entity_id
_entity_poly.type
_entity_poly.pdbx_seq_one_letter_code
_entity_poly.pdbx_strand_id
1 'polypeptide(L)'
;MEYEVTEKKGITGSTLKIMACVMMLIDHIGAVILESYLNTKMPDVMNQEQALQFLNQYGAIYFADLVMRLVGRLAFPIFCFLLVEGFCHTRNVKKYALNLGIFALVSEIPFNLAFAFSRGEALQYGVFYPDYQNVFFTLFLSLLTLCGYKYLEEHQAAYTEKKSGKVLAALAGVLGGVFIAYFVGQKWSDVFSFLNINYQTRVWLIAAVIFVLILLAVVIYGMKHGAAQAWNLSCNLAVLALGIWAAEYLKTDYAGIGIITVAGMYYLRKNRVKAMTLGCAILTIFNTMEITSFFALLPIKKYNGERGLKMKYFFYAFYPVHLLILYFIARIIIR
;
A
#
# COMPACT_ATOMS: atom_id res chain seq x y z
N MET A 1 46.99 -8.31 6.24
CA MET A 1 45.81 -8.47 7.12
C MET A 1 44.60 -8.50 6.24
N GLU A 2 44.14 -9.70 5.87
CA GLU A 2 42.85 -9.88 5.22
C GLU A 2 41.77 -9.59 6.26
N TYR A 3 40.97 -8.57 6.02
CA TYR A 3 39.75 -8.36 6.80
C TYR A 3 38.77 -9.46 6.40
N GLU A 4 38.60 -10.46 7.25
CA GLU A 4 37.45 -11.35 7.20
C GLU A 4 36.19 -10.51 7.27
N VAL A 5 35.57 -10.28 6.12
CA VAL A 5 34.21 -9.72 6.05
C VAL A 5 33.29 -10.82 6.57
N THR A 6 33.03 -10.83 7.87
CA THR A 6 32.00 -11.72 8.45
C THR A 6 30.66 -11.34 7.84
N GLU A 7 30.22 -12.11 6.85
CA GLU A 7 28.87 -11.98 6.29
C GLU A 7 27.86 -12.11 7.43
N LYS A 8 27.06 -11.08 7.66
CA LYS A 8 25.98 -11.13 8.63
C LYS A 8 24.99 -12.21 8.20
N LYS A 9 24.89 -13.30 8.96
CA LYS A 9 23.91 -14.36 8.71
C LYS A 9 22.51 -13.76 8.66
N GLY A 10 21.72 -14.13 7.63
CA GLY A 10 20.35 -13.67 7.51
C GLY A 10 19.91 -13.43 6.06
N ILE A 11 18.72 -12.87 5.90
CA ILE A 11 18.11 -12.56 4.60
C ILE A 11 18.52 -11.14 4.19
N THR A 12 18.94 -10.98 2.94
CA THR A 12 19.30 -9.68 2.39
C THR A 12 18.08 -8.94 1.80
N GLY A 13 18.21 -7.64 1.52
CA GLY A 13 17.16 -6.86 0.85
C GLY A 13 16.83 -7.35 -0.56
N SER A 14 17.81 -7.88 -1.31
CA SER A 14 17.54 -8.52 -2.61
C SER A 14 16.74 -9.81 -2.47
N THR A 15 17.02 -10.62 -1.46
CA THR A 15 16.26 -11.84 -1.16
C THR A 15 14.81 -11.50 -0.79
N LEU A 16 14.59 -10.48 0.05
CA LEU A 16 13.23 -10.00 0.37
C LEU A 16 12.48 -9.54 -0.89
N LYS A 17 13.16 -8.84 -1.82
CA LYS A 17 12.57 -8.42 -3.10
C LYS A 17 12.18 -9.62 -3.97
N ILE A 18 13.04 -10.63 -4.07
CA ILE A 18 12.75 -11.85 -4.82
C ILE A 18 11.53 -12.56 -4.22
N MET A 19 11.47 -12.71 -2.89
CA MET A 19 10.31 -13.29 -2.21
C MET A 19 9.02 -12.51 -2.52
N ALA A 20 9.05 -11.19 -2.42
CA ALA A 20 7.90 -10.34 -2.74
C ALA A 20 7.50 -10.46 -4.22
N CYS A 21 8.46 -10.53 -5.16
CA CYS A 21 8.17 -10.74 -6.58
C CYS A 21 7.52 -12.11 -6.84
N VAL A 22 7.98 -13.18 -6.17
CA VAL A 22 7.37 -14.53 -6.31
C VAL A 22 5.95 -14.55 -5.76
N MET A 23 5.72 -13.95 -4.58
CA MET A 23 4.37 -13.85 -3.99
C MET A 23 3.44 -13.02 -4.86
N MET A 24 3.92 -11.91 -5.43
CA MET A 24 3.17 -11.09 -6.38
C MET A 24 2.85 -11.83 -7.68
N LEU A 25 3.78 -12.65 -8.20
CA LEU A 25 3.52 -13.47 -9.37
C LEU A 25 2.41 -14.50 -9.09
N ILE A 26 2.44 -15.16 -7.93
CA ILE A 26 1.40 -16.11 -7.50
C ILE A 26 0.05 -15.40 -7.42
N ASP A 27 -0.01 -14.21 -6.79
CA ASP A 27 -1.21 -13.37 -6.74
C ASP A 27 -1.77 -13.06 -8.12
N HIS A 28 -0.90 -12.62 -9.03
CA HIS A 28 -1.33 -12.21 -10.36
C HIS A 28 -1.70 -13.39 -11.26
N ILE A 29 -1.16 -14.60 -11.03
CA ILE A 29 -1.66 -15.81 -11.68
C ILE A 29 -3.11 -16.08 -11.27
N GLY A 30 -3.43 -15.98 -9.97
CA GLY A 30 -4.81 -16.04 -9.48
C GLY A 30 -5.67 -14.99 -10.16
N ALA A 31 -5.35 -13.71 -9.97
CA ALA A 31 -6.17 -12.59 -10.44
C ALA A 31 -6.35 -12.51 -11.96
N VAL A 32 -5.28 -12.76 -12.73
CA VAL A 32 -5.31 -12.56 -14.18
C VAL A 32 -5.78 -13.80 -14.94
N ILE A 33 -5.50 -15.00 -14.43
CA ILE A 33 -5.84 -16.25 -15.12
C ILE A 33 -7.07 -16.91 -14.49
N LEU A 34 -7.01 -17.25 -13.19
CA LEU A 34 -8.06 -18.05 -12.56
C LEU A 34 -9.35 -17.24 -12.34
N GLU A 35 -9.24 -16.05 -11.77
CA GLU A 35 -10.39 -15.15 -11.55
C GLU A 35 -11.03 -14.76 -12.88
N SER A 36 -10.23 -14.39 -13.89
CA SER A 36 -10.75 -14.08 -15.23
C SER A 36 -11.47 -15.28 -15.87
N TYR A 37 -10.92 -16.48 -15.74
CA TYR A 37 -11.57 -17.71 -16.21
C TYR A 37 -12.89 -17.97 -15.48
N LEU A 38 -12.91 -17.86 -14.14
CA LEU A 38 -14.12 -18.04 -13.34
C LEU A 38 -15.19 -17.01 -13.73
N ASN A 39 -14.82 -15.76 -13.96
CA ASN A 39 -15.75 -14.70 -14.39
C ASN A 39 -16.43 -15.02 -15.74
N THR A 40 -15.76 -15.74 -16.66
CA THR A 40 -16.42 -16.18 -17.92
C THR A 40 -17.45 -17.30 -17.73
N LYS A 41 -17.42 -17.97 -16.57
CA LYS A 41 -18.34 -19.08 -16.23
C LYS A 41 -19.43 -18.66 -15.25
N MET A 42 -19.26 -17.49 -14.62
CA MET A 42 -20.19 -16.97 -13.62
C MET A 42 -21.30 -16.17 -14.31
N PRO A 43 -22.60 -16.51 -14.11
CA PRO A 43 -23.69 -15.68 -14.60
C PRO A 43 -23.79 -14.37 -13.80
N ASP A 44 -24.29 -13.30 -14.45
CA ASP A 44 -24.41 -11.97 -13.82
C ASP A 44 -25.24 -11.97 -12.53
N VAL A 45 -26.22 -12.84 -12.44
CA VAL A 45 -27.04 -13.05 -11.23
C VAL A 45 -27.18 -14.54 -10.98
N MET A 46 -26.81 -15.00 -9.80
CA MET A 46 -26.97 -16.39 -9.37
C MET A 46 -27.97 -16.49 -8.24
N ASN A 47 -28.93 -17.44 -8.36
CA ASN A 47 -29.68 -17.90 -7.22
C ASN A 47 -28.87 -18.91 -6.39
N GLN A 48 -29.41 -19.32 -5.23
CA GLN A 48 -28.69 -20.20 -4.29
C GLN A 48 -28.34 -21.57 -4.91
N GLU A 49 -29.23 -22.12 -5.74
CA GLU A 49 -29.01 -23.39 -6.41
C GLU A 49 -27.91 -23.31 -7.47
N GLN A 50 -27.91 -22.24 -8.29
CA GLN A 50 -26.88 -21.96 -9.29
C GLN A 50 -25.52 -21.74 -8.64
N ALA A 51 -25.47 -21.04 -7.49
CA ALA A 51 -24.24 -20.85 -6.73
C ALA A 51 -23.66 -22.19 -6.23
N LEU A 52 -24.52 -23.10 -5.77
CA LEU A 52 -24.11 -24.43 -5.34
C LEU A 52 -23.59 -25.27 -6.51
N GLN A 53 -24.28 -25.24 -7.65
CA GLN A 53 -23.84 -25.91 -8.89
C GLN A 53 -22.50 -25.38 -9.38
N PHE A 54 -22.32 -24.04 -9.37
CA PHE A 54 -21.06 -23.40 -9.71
C PHE A 54 -19.91 -23.84 -8.81
N LEU A 55 -20.12 -23.87 -7.49
CA LEU A 55 -19.12 -24.34 -6.53
C LEU A 55 -18.81 -25.82 -6.70
N ASN A 56 -19.79 -26.66 -7.01
CA ASN A 56 -19.56 -28.08 -7.29
C ASN A 56 -18.71 -28.29 -8.54
N GLN A 57 -18.87 -27.46 -9.56
CA GLN A 57 -18.16 -27.57 -10.83
C GLN A 57 -16.78 -26.90 -10.81
N TYR A 58 -16.67 -25.70 -10.23
CA TYR A 58 -15.49 -24.86 -10.29
C TYR A 58 -14.82 -24.61 -8.93
N GLY A 59 -15.34 -25.21 -7.84
CA GLY A 59 -14.89 -24.94 -6.48
C GLY A 59 -13.39 -25.18 -6.25
N ALA A 60 -12.78 -26.16 -6.92
CA ALA A 60 -11.34 -26.40 -6.83
C ALA A 60 -10.53 -25.22 -7.41
N ILE A 61 -10.98 -24.65 -8.54
CA ILE A 61 -10.31 -23.48 -9.17
C ILE A 61 -10.51 -22.25 -8.30
N TYR A 62 -11.74 -22.04 -7.79
CA TYR A 62 -12.06 -20.95 -6.87
C TYR A 62 -11.19 -21.00 -5.60
N PHE A 63 -11.03 -22.21 -5.02
CA PHE A 63 -10.17 -22.39 -3.84
C PHE A 63 -8.69 -22.14 -4.16
N ALA A 64 -8.21 -22.60 -5.33
CA ALA A 64 -6.84 -22.33 -5.77
C ALA A 64 -6.60 -20.83 -5.95
N ASP A 65 -7.53 -20.10 -6.58
CA ASP A 65 -7.47 -18.65 -6.69
C ASP A 65 -7.40 -17.99 -5.31
N LEU A 66 -8.32 -18.32 -4.40
CA LEU A 66 -8.34 -17.80 -3.04
C LEU A 66 -6.99 -17.98 -2.33
N VAL A 67 -6.39 -19.18 -2.41
CA VAL A 67 -5.08 -19.45 -1.80
C VAL A 67 -3.98 -18.61 -2.43
N MET A 68 -3.96 -18.47 -3.75
CA MET A 68 -2.99 -17.63 -4.45
C MET A 68 -3.12 -16.16 -4.06
N ARG A 69 -4.35 -15.66 -3.95
CA ARG A 69 -4.64 -14.29 -3.50
C ARG A 69 -4.17 -14.05 -2.05
N LEU A 70 -4.40 -15.01 -1.16
CA LEU A 70 -3.93 -14.95 0.25
C LEU A 70 -2.40 -14.95 0.36
N VAL A 71 -1.70 -15.74 -0.46
CA VAL A 71 -0.23 -15.71 -0.54
C VAL A 71 0.26 -14.37 -1.08
N GLY A 72 -0.43 -13.83 -2.07
CA GLY A 72 -0.13 -12.54 -2.68
C GLY A 72 -0.11 -11.36 -1.70
N ARG A 73 -0.99 -11.40 -0.69
CA ARG A 73 -1.09 -10.34 0.34
C ARG A 73 0.24 -10.06 1.08
N LEU A 74 1.19 -10.99 1.05
CA LEU A 74 2.50 -10.79 1.66
C LEU A 74 3.41 -9.85 0.85
N ALA A 75 3.16 -9.69 -0.44
CA ALA A 75 4.04 -8.93 -1.33
C ALA A 75 4.04 -7.43 -1.02
N PHE A 76 2.87 -6.81 -0.92
CA PHE A 76 2.75 -5.37 -0.76
C PHE A 76 3.40 -4.84 0.53
N PRO A 77 3.16 -5.38 1.74
CA PRO A 77 3.82 -4.90 2.94
C PRO A 77 5.34 -5.07 2.91
N ILE A 78 5.87 -6.11 2.24
CA ILE A 78 7.32 -6.25 2.03
C ILE A 78 7.83 -5.12 1.12
N PHE A 79 7.14 -4.77 0.03
CA PHE A 79 7.53 -3.65 -0.82
C PHE A 79 7.43 -2.30 -0.08
N CYS A 80 6.40 -2.07 0.75
CA CYS A 80 6.30 -0.89 1.60
C CYS A 80 7.49 -0.79 2.57
N PHE A 81 7.84 -1.89 3.24
CA PHE A 81 9.00 -1.96 4.12
C PHE A 81 10.30 -1.64 3.37
N LEU A 82 10.51 -2.25 2.21
CA LEU A 82 11.69 -2.03 1.38
C LEU A 82 11.74 -0.60 0.80
N LEU A 83 10.58 0.04 0.57
CA LEU A 83 10.50 1.45 0.18
C LEU A 83 11.05 2.35 1.30
N VAL A 84 10.60 2.11 2.55
CA VAL A 84 11.06 2.86 3.73
C VAL A 84 12.55 2.64 3.96
N GLU A 85 13.04 1.39 3.92
CA GLU A 85 14.47 1.06 4.03
C GLU A 85 15.26 1.75 2.91
N GLY A 86 14.77 1.69 1.67
CA GLY A 86 15.38 2.35 0.52
C GLY A 86 15.43 3.87 0.67
N PHE A 87 14.38 4.50 1.16
CA PHE A 87 14.33 5.93 1.44
C PHE A 87 15.36 6.35 2.49
N CYS A 88 15.45 5.61 3.59
CA CYS A 88 16.39 5.89 4.66
C CYS A 88 17.88 5.76 4.24
N HIS A 89 18.18 4.87 3.29
CA HIS A 89 19.56 4.58 2.89
C HIS A 89 19.97 5.17 1.52
N THR A 90 19.04 5.81 0.79
CA THR A 90 19.38 6.37 -0.53
C THR A 90 20.16 7.68 -0.42
N ARG A 91 21.18 7.82 -1.24
CA ARG A 91 21.91 9.10 -1.40
C ARG A 91 21.20 10.06 -2.36
N ASN A 92 20.31 9.57 -3.22
CA ASN A 92 19.63 10.37 -4.24
C ASN A 92 18.15 9.99 -4.33
N VAL A 93 17.35 10.65 -3.49
CA VAL A 93 15.89 10.45 -3.43
C VAL A 93 15.21 10.89 -4.73
N LYS A 94 15.70 11.96 -5.39
CA LYS A 94 15.15 12.44 -6.67
C LYS A 94 15.25 11.36 -7.75
N LYS A 95 16.40 10.69 -7.87
CA LYS A 95 16.58 9.57 -8.81
C LYS A 95 15.73 8.36 -8.43
N TYR A 96 15.48 8.14 -7.14
CA TYR A 96 14.61 7.07 -6.66
C TYR A 96 13.15 7.35 -7.05
N ALA A 97 12.65 8.55 -6.77
CA ALA A 97 11.31 8.98 -7.15
C ALA A 97 11.10 8.95 -8.68
N LEU A 98 12.06 9.48 -9.45
CA LEU A 98 12.01 9.45 -10.91
C LEU A 98 11.88 8.02 -11.46
N ASN A 99 12.68 7.07 -10.93
CA ASN A 99 12.56 5.67 -11.37
C ASN A 99 11.18 5.08 -11.04
N LEU A 100 10.63 5.30 -9.83
CA LEU A 100 9.29 4.82 -9.47
C LEU A 100 8.23 5.44 -10.38
N GLY A 101 8.30 6.75 -10.64
CA GLY A 101 7.36 7.44 -11.52
C GLY A 101 7.42 6.94 -12.97
N ILE A 102 8.63 6.75 -13.53
CA ILE A 102 8.78 6.19 -14.88
C ILE A 102 8.18 4.78 -14.95
N PHE A 103 8.48 3.91 -13.97
CA PHE A 103 7.94 2.55 -13.98
C PHE A 103 6.46 2.49 -13.64
N ALA A 104 5.90 3.46 -12.91
CA ALA A 104 4.45 3.61 -12.77
C ALA A 104 3.79 3.82 -14.14
N LEU A 105 4.33 4.75 -14.95
CA LEU A 105 3.80 5.03 -16.30
C LEU A 105 4.01 3.85 -17.27
N VAL A 106 5.21 3.26 -17.29
CA VAL A 106 5.52 2.12 -18.17
C VAL A 106 4.69 0.89 -17.84
N SER A 107 4.39 0.68 -16.55
CA SER A 107 3.62 -0.49 -16.10
C SER A 107 2.11 -0.34 -16.32
N GLU A 108 1.62 0.85 -16.63
CA GLU A 108 0.18 1.12 -16.75
C GLU A 108 -0.44 0.32 -17.91
N ILE A 109 0.22 0.28 -19.05
CA ILE A 109 -0.24 -0.49 -20.22
C ILE A 109 -0.30 -2.01 -19.90
N PRO A 110 0.79 -2.67 -19.44
CA PRO A 110 0.73 -4.06 -19.03
C PRO A 110 -0.32 -4.35 -17.97
N PHE A 111 -0.48 -3.46 -17.00
CA PHE A 111 -1.45 -3.59 -15.92
C PHE A 111 -2.89 -3.56 -16.44
N ASN A 112 -3.22 -2.57 -17.24
CA ASN A 112 -4.57 -2.46 -17.81
C ASN A 112 -4.92 -3.63 -18.73
N LEU A 113 -3.97 -4.09 -19.55
CA LEU A 113 -4.16 -5.28 -20.39
C LEU A 113 -4.38 -6.55 -19.55
N ALA A 114 -3.55 -6.77 -18.52
CA ALA A 114 -3.63 -7.98 -17.72
C ALA A 114 -4.95 -8.09 -16.94
N PHE A 115 -5.43 -6.98 -16.39
CA PHE A 115 -6.64 -6.95 -15.56
C PHE A 115 -7.93 -6.63 -16.34
N ALA A 116 -7.88 -6.38 -17.65
CA ALA A 116 -9.06 -6.11 -18.45
C ALA A 116 -10.09 -7.25 -18.42
N PHE A 117 -9.64 -8.51 -18.43
CA PHE A 117 -10.51 -9.69 -18.38
C PHE A 117 -11.15 -9.91 -17.01
N SER A 118 -10.41 -9.70 -15.92
CA SER A 118 -10.95 -9.88 -14.57
C SER A 118 -11.99 -8.83 -14.19
N ARG A 119 -11.93 -7.64 -14.83
CA ARG A 119 -12.90 -6.57 -14.58
C ARG A 119 -14.20 -6.71 -15.40
N GLY A 120 -14.32 -7.72 -16.28
CA GLY A 120 -15.46 -7.85 -17.17
C GLY A 120 -15.57 -6.75 -18.23
N GLU A 121 -14.63 -5.83 -18.26
CA GLU A 121 -14.59 -4.67 -19.13
C GLU A 121 -13.66 -4.97 -20.31
N ALA A 122 -14.12 -5.82 -21.23
CA ALA A 122 -13.41 -6.09 -22.45
C ALA A 122 -13.10 -4.77 -23.18
N LEU A 123 -11.85 -4.27 -23.07
CA LEU A 123 -11.24 -3.24 -23.92
C LEU A 123 -12.09 -2.01 -24.26
N GLN A 124 -13.21 -1.78 -23.56
CA GLN A 124 -14.12 -0.66 -23.82
C GLN A 124 -13.41 0.70 -23.63
N TYR A 125 -12.40 0.75 -22.78
CA TYR A 125 -11.57 1.93 -22.51
C TYR A 125 -10.18 1.85 -23.17
N GLY A 126 -9.91 0.84 -23.99
CA GLY A 126 -8.61 0.64 -24.63
C GLY A 126 -7.49 0.27 -23.63
N VAL A 127 -6.27 0.70 -23.98
CA VAL A 127 -5.05 0.39 -23.19
C VAL A 127 -4.93 1.27 -21.94
N PHE A 128 -5.68 2.38 -21.88
CA PHE A 128 -5.69 3.31 -20.76
C PHE A 128 -7.01 3.23 -20.01
N TYR A 129 -6.96 2.73 -18.78
CA TYR A 129 -8.11 2.66 -17.89
C TYR A 129 -7.93 3.66 -16.74
N PRO A 130 -8.66 4.81 -16.76
CA PRO A 130 -8.41 5.91 -15.83
C PRO A 130 -8.86 5.61 -14.39
N ASP A 131 -9.67 4.57 -14.20
CA ASP A 131 -10.33 4.30 -12.92
C ASP A 131 -9.57 3.35 -12.00
N TYR A 132 -8.41 2.84 -12.40
CA TYR A 132 -7.58 1.99 -11.54
C TYR A 132 -6.12 1.97 -12.01
N GLN A 133 -5.23 2.54 -11.20
CA GLN A 133 -3.82 2.69 -11.52
C GLN A 133 -2.98 1.65 -10.76
N ASN A 134 -1.87 1.22 -11.37
CA ASN A 134 -1.00 0.20 -10.80
C ASN A 134 -0.30 0.61 -9.49
N VAL A 135 0.19 -0.39 -8.74
CA VAL A 135 0.80 -0.24 -7.42
C VAL A 135 2.05 0.67 -7.38
N PHE A 136 2.76 0.85 -8.49
CA PHE A 136 3.89 1.77 -8.52
C PHE A 136 3.48 3.22 -8.27
N PHE A 137 2.27 3.63 -8.65
CA PHE A 137 1.74 4.95 -8.31
C PHE A 137 1.58 5.10 -6.80
N THR A 138 1.04 4.08 -6.10
CA THR A 138 0.96 4.09 -4.63
C THR A 138 2.33 4.22 -3.99
N LEU A 139 3.31 3.43 -4.43
CA LEU A 139 4.68 3.49 -3.91
C LEU A 139 5.37 4.83 -4.23
N PHE A 140 5.12 5.40 -5.41
CA PHE A 140 5.64 6.71 -5.80
C PHE A 140 5.08 7.83 -4.93
N LEU A 141 3.75 7.88 -4.75
CA LEU A 141 3.09 8.88 -3.88
C LEU A 141 3.50 8.72 -2.41
N SER A 142 3.65 7.47 -1.96
CA SER A 142 4.20 7.20 -0.63
C SER A 142 5.61 7.75 -0.46
N LEU A 143 6.47 7.56 -1.46
CA LEU A 143 7.83 8.12 -1.44
C LEU A 143 7.82 9.64 -1.41
N LEU A 144 6.93 10.30 -2.18
CA LEU A 144 6.77 11.76 -2.14
C LEU A 144 6.29 12.24 -0.76
N THR A 145 5.37 11.51 -0.13
CA THR A 145 4.92 11.78 1.25
C THR A 145 6.10 11.72 2.24
N LEU A 146 6.96 10.70 2.13
CA LEU A 146 8.17 10.62 2.96
C LEU A 146 9.16 11.75 2.67
N CYS A 147 9.27 12.20 1.42
CA CYS A 147 10.08 13.38 1.07
C CYS A 147 9.53 14.64 1.76
N GLY A 148 8.21 14.81 1.80
CA GLY A 148 7.55 15.89 2.54
C GLY A 148 7.86 15.85 4.04
N TYR A 149 7.80 14.67 4.66
CA TYR A 149 8.16 14.49 6.08
C TYR A 149 9.61 14.90 6.36
N LYS A 150 10.53 14.43 5.53
CA LYS A 150 11.95 14.76 5.65
C LYS A 150 12.19 16.26 5.47
N TYR A 151 11.56 16.89 4.49
CA TYR A 151 11.64 18.32 4.26
C TYR A 151 11.15 19.13 5.47
N LEU A 152 10.02 18.74 6.06
CA LEU A 152 9.48 19.38 7.26
C LEU A 152 10.41 19.18 8.47
N GLU A 153 11.00 18.00 8.65
CA GLU A 153 11.95 17.73 9.71
C GLU A 153 13.20 18.61 9.58
N GLU A 154 13.75 18.76 8.36
CA GLU A 154 14.92 19.58 8.08
C GLU A 154 14.67 21.09 8.25
N HIS A 155 13.41 21.55 8.09
CA HIS A 155 13.00 22.97 8.22
C HIS A 155 12.18 23.26 9.46
N GLN A 156 12.27 22.42 10.48
CA GLN A 156 11.42 22.48 11.68
C GLN A 156 11.45 23.84 12.37
N ALA A 157 12.61 24.49 12.49
CA ALA A 157 12.76 25.79 13.13
C ALA A 157 11.85 26.87 12.51
N ALA A 158 11.63 26.86 11.20
CA ALA A 158 10.85 27.86 10.49
C ALA A 158 9.39 27.96 10.98
N TYR A 159 8.79 26.85 11.45
CA TYR A 159 7.40 26.82 11.89
C TYR A 159 7.23 26.47 13.39
N THR A 160 8.31 26.17 14.11
CA THR A 160 8.25 25.91 15.56
C THR A 160 8.69 27.09 16.43
N GLU A 161 9.49 28.00 15.91
CA GLU A 161 10.02 29.15 16.66
C GLU A 161 9.07 30.36 16.62
N LYS A 162 8.55 30.68 15.43
CA LYS A 162 7.66 31.84 15.23
C LYS A 162 6.21 31.52 15.58
N LYS A 163 5.49 32.47 16.22
CA LYS A 163 4.05 32.34 16.54
C LYS A 163 3.21 32.06 15.30
N SER A 164 3.46 32.76 14.20
CA SER A 164 2.77 32.55 12.91
C SER A 164 3.00 31.12 12.35
N GLY A 165 4.21 30.60 12.47
CA GLY A 165 4.54 29.23 12.06
C GLY A 165 3.79 28.17 12.88
N LYS A 166 3.67 28.38 14.20
CA LYS A 166 2.88 27.49 15.09
C LYS A 166 1.41 27.49 14.74
N VAL A 167 0.83 28.68 14.45
CA VAL A 167 -0.57 28.79 14.00
C VAL A 167 -0.79 28.05 12.69
N LEU A 168 0.12 28.21 11.73
CA LEU A 168 0.05 27.49 10.46
C LEU A 168 0.16 25.98 10.65
N ALA A 169 1.08 25.51 11.50
CA ALA A 169 1.23 24.09 11.84
C ALA A 169 -0.03 23.53 12.51
N ALA A 170 -0.65 24.31 13.42
CA ALA A 170 -1.92 23.92 14.03
C ALA A 170 -3.04 23.78 12.99
N LEU A 171 -3.20 24.78 12.12
CA LEU A 171 -4.21 24.74 11.06
C LEU A 171 -3.97 23.55 10.11
N ALA A 172 -2.72 23.34 9.69
CA ALA A 172 -2.34 22.20 8.85
C ALA A 172 -2.66 20.85 9.53
N GLY A 173 -2.36 20.73 10.83
CA GLY A 173 -2.67 19.54 11.62
C GLY A 173 -4.16 19.28 11.76
N VAL A 174 -4.96 20.34 12.01
CA VAL A 174 -6.42 20.22 12.11
C VAL A 174 -7.02 19.84 10.76
N LEU A 175 -6.68 20.52 9.68
CA LEU A 175 -7.21 20.24 8.35
C LEU A 175 -6.80 18.84 7.87
N GLY A 176 -5.53 18.48 8.04
CA GLY A 176 -5.04 17.14 7.72
C GLY A 176 -5.68 16.06 8.58
N GLY A 177 -5.81 16.30 9.88
CA GLY A 177 -6.46 15.38 10.81
C GLY A 177 -7.94 15.15 10.50
N VAL A 178 -8.69 16.21 10.19
CA VAL A 178 -10.12 16.11 9.77
C VAL A 178 -10.24 15.31 8.47
N PHE A 179 -9.38 15.60 7.49
CA PHE A 179 -9.39 14.86 6.22
C PHE A 179 -9.10 13.37 6.42
N ILE A 180 -8.06 13.01 7.19
CA ILE A 180 -7.70 11.63 7.49
C ILE A 180 -8.84 10.94 8.24
N ALA A 181 -9.42 11.61 9.24
CA ALA A 181 -10.53 11.08 10.02
C ALA A 181 -11.76 10.82 9.15
N TYR A 182 -12.11 11.73 8.26
CA TYR A 182 -13.19 11.57 7.29
C TYR A 182 -12.92 10.41 6.33
N PHE A 183 -11.71 10.31 5.81
CA PHE A 183 -11.29 9.19 4.95
C PHE A 183 -11.47 7.83 5.66
N VAL A 184 -11.02 7.70 6.90
CA VAL A 184 -11.21 6.48 7.70
C VAL A 184 -12.69 6.24 7.96
N GLY A 185 -13.46 7.28 8.26
CA GLY A 185 -14.90 7.22 8.45
C GLY A 185 -15.63 6.65 7.23
N GLN A 186 -15.26 7.08 6.02
CA GLN A 186 -15.81 6.53 4.78
C GLN A 186 -15.50 5.03 4.63
N LYS A 187 -14.24 4.62 4.82
CA LYS A 187 -13.82 3.22 4.67
C LYS A 187 -14.47 2.28 5.71
N TRP A 188 -14.83 2.80 6.88
CA TRP A 188 -15.38 2.00 7.97
C TRP A 188 -16.90 2.11 8.15
N SER A 189 -17.55 2.99 7.42
CA SER A 189 -18.98 3.25 7.58
C SER A 189 -19.83 1.98 7.39
N ASP A 190 -19.42 1.10 6.46
CA ASP A 190 -20.17 -0.14 6.18
C ASP A 190 -20.01 -1.18 7.29
N VAL A 191 -18.87 -1.21 7.99
CA VAL A 191 -18.66 -2.09 9.16
C VAL A 191 -19.69 -1.79 10.27
N PHE A 192 -20.11 -0.51 10.39
CA PHE A 192 -21.08 -0.05 11.37
C PHE A 192 -22.50 0.09 10.82
N SER A 193 -22.82 -0.59 9.70
CA SER A 193 -24.17 -0.56 9.09
C SER A 193 -25.27 -1.08 10.01
N PHE A 194 -24.93 -1.96 10.97
CA PHE A 194 -25.86 -2.50 11.97
C PHE A 194 -26.48 -1.43 12.92
N LEU A 195 -25.88 -0.21 12.98
CA LEU A 195 -26.42 0.87 13.82
C LEU A 195 -27.71 1.49 13.28
N ASN A 196 -28.18 1.12 12.09
CA ASN A 196 -29.43 1.62 11.47
C ASN A 196 -29.53 3.15 11.35
N ILE A 197 -28.40 3.86 11.29
CA ILE A 197 -28.32 5.30 11.01
C ILE A 197 -27.81 5.52 9.59
N ASN A 198 -28.13 6.65 8.99
CA ASN A 198 -27.76 6.90 7.61
C ASN A 198 -26.22 6.93 7.41
N TYR A 199 -25.79 6.64 6.18
CA TYR A 199 -24.38 6.54 5.82
C TYR A 199 -23.58 7.78 6.23
N GLN A 200 -24.03 8.99 5.89
CA GLN A 200 -23.32 10.21 6.19
C GLN A 200 -23.14 10.46 7.70
N THR A 201 -24.16 10.17 8.48
CA THR A 201 -24.08 10.30 9.95
C THR A 201 -23.07 9.31 10.52
N ARG A 202 -23.02 8.06 10.03
CA ARG A 202 -22.00 7.07 10.44
C ARG A 202 -20.60 7.56 10.12
N VAL A 203 -20.38 8.04 8.89
CA VAL A 203 -19.08 8.58 8.46
C VAL A 203 -18.62 9.68 9.42
N TRP A 204 -19.47 10.66 9.73
CA TRP A 204 -19.10 11.77 10.60
C TRP A 204 -18.92 11.37 12.06
N LEU A 205 -19.69 10.41 12.59
CA LEU A 205 -19.49 9.89 13.95
C LEU A 205 -18.14 9.18 14.08
N ILE A 206 -17.82 8.30 13.13
CA ILE A 206 -16.52 7.63 13.11
C ILE A 206 -15.40 8.65 12.95
N ALA A 207 -15.55 9.60 12.03
CA ALA A 207 -14.57 10.66 11.82
C ALA A 207 -14.33 11.49 13.07
N ALA A 208 -15.37 11.83 13.83
CA ALA A 208 -15.22 12.56 15.09
C ALA A 208 -14.38 11.77 16.10
N VAL A 209 -14.65 10.46 16.27
CA VAL A 209 -13.86 9.61 17.16
C VAL A 209 -12.41 9.53 16.71
N ILE A 210 -12.16 9.25 15.41
CA ILE A 210 -10.81 9.16 14.85
C ILE A 210 -10.06 10.49 14.99
N PHE A 211 -10.74 11.63 14.76
CA PHE A 211 -10.13 12.95 14.93
C PHE A 211 -9.69 13.22 16.37
N VAL A 212 -10.54 12.86 17.36
CA VAL A 212 -10.16 12.95 18.78
C VAL A 212 -8.95 12.06 19.08
N LEU A 213 -8.90 10.84 18.55
CA LEU A 213 -7.73 9.96 18.72
C LEU A 213 -6.47 10.53 18.09
N ILE A 214 -6.57 11.17 16.92
CA ILE A 214 -5.44 11.86 16.26
C ILE A 214 -4.95 13.01 17.16
N LEU A 215 -5.84 13.86 17.68
CA LEU A 215 -5.47 14.95 18.58
C LEU A 215 -4.79 14.44 19.84
N LEU A 216 -5.33 13.41 20.47
CA LEU A 216 -4.73 12.77 21.64
C LEU A 216 -3.33 12.22 21.30
N ALA A 217 -3.16 11.57 20.15
CA ALA A 217 -1.86 11.05 19.70
C ALA A 217 -0.84 12.18 19.52
N VAL A 218 -1.22 13.33 18.94
CA VAL A 218 -0.36 14.51 18.79
C VAL A 218 0.06 15.07 20.15
N VAL A 219 -0.90 15.19 21.08
CA VAL A 219 -0.62 15.69 22.45
C VAL A 219 0.31 14.74 23.20
N ILE A 220 0.01 13.43 23.23
CA ILE A 220 0.83 12.42 23.89
C ILE A 220 2.25 12.37 23.28
N TYR A 221 2.33 12.49 21.96
CA TYR A 221 3.62 12.52 21.28
C TYR A 221 4.42 13.77 21.67
N GLY A 222 3.76 14.93 21.73
CA GLY A 222 4.37 16.17 22.20
C GLY A 222 4.83 16.12 23.67
N MET A 223 4.06 15.47 24.55
CA MET A 223 4.45 15.27 25.96
C MET A 223 5.70 14.39 26.08
N LYS A 224 5.84 13.37 25.22
CA LYS A 224 7.00 12.45 25.22
C LYS A 224 8.24 13.01 24.56
N HIS A 225 8.08 13.77 23.48
CA HIS A 225 9.19 14.14 22.59
C HIS A 225 9.42 15.66 22.50
N GLY A 226 8.59 16.45 23.17
CA GLY A 226 8.67 17.90 23.19
C GLY A 226 7.70 18.58 22.19
N ALA A 227 7.37 19.85 22.49
CA ALA A 227 6.38 20.62 21.70
C ALA A 227 6.78 20.78 20.23
N ALA A 228 8.06 20.95 19.92
CA ALA A 228 8.54 21.08 18.55
C ALA A 228 8.19 19.84 17.71
N GLN A 229 8.28 18.64 18.30
CA GLN A 229 7.92 17.39 17.64
C GLN A 229 6.41 17.25 17.43
N ALA A 230 5.59 17.79 18.35
CA ALA A 230 4.14 17.84 18.15
C ALA A 230 3.76 18.73 16.96
N TRP A 231 4.42 19.90 16.82
CA TRP A 231 4.21 20.77 15.65
C TRP A 231 4.64 20.09 14.34
N ASN A 232 5.78 19.37 14.36
CA ASN A 232 6.21 18.59 13.20
C ASN A 232 5.16 17.52 12.85
N LEU A 233 4.69 16.76 13.82
CA LEU A 233 3.64 15.74 13.59
C LEU A 233 2.37 16.38 13.02
N SER A 234 1.97 17.57 13.51
CA SER A 234 0.82 18.31 12.96
C SER A 234 1.00 18.65 11.47
N CYS A 235 2.17 19.14 11.06
CA CYS A 235 2.48 19.40 9.66
C CYS A 235 2.51 18.09 8.84
N ASN A 236 3.03 17.00 9.40
CA ASN A 236 3.07 15.71 8.74
C ASN A 236 1.67 15.14 8.49
N LEU A 237 0.66 15.45 9.34
CA LEU A 237 -0.74 15.08 9.08
C LEU A 237 -1.27 15.72 7.79
N ALA A 238 -0.92 16.98 7.53
CA ALA A 238 -1.31 17.62 6.27
C ALA A 238 -0.63 16.99 5.04
N VAL A 239 0.67 16.67 5.15
CA VAL A 239 1.39 15.98 4.07
C VAL A 239 0.81 14.58 3.85
N LEU A 240 0.45 13.85 4.92
CA LEU A 240 -0.22 12.56 4.82
C LEU A 240 -1.59 12.69 4.13
N ALA A 241 -2.38 13.69 4.52
CA ALA A 241 -3.69 13.95 3.92
C ALA A 241 -3.57 14.24 2.42
N LEU A 242 -2.58 15.03 1.99
CA LEU A 242 -2.30 15.27 0.57
C LEU A 242 -1.90 13.99 -0.17
N GLY A 243 -1.08 13.14 0.44
CA GLY A 243 -0.71 11.85 -0.12
C GLY A 243 -1.92 10.92 -0.30
N ILE A 244 -2.78 10.82 0.73
CA ILE A 244 -4.03 10.06 0.68
C ILE A 244 -4.95 10.61 -0.41
N TRP A 245 -5.18 11.93 -0.42
CA TRP A 245 -6.00 12.57 -1.44
C TRP A 245 -5.51 12.28 -2.86
N ALA A 246 -4.21 12.41 -3.11
CA ALA A 246 -3.64 12.14 -4.41
C ALA A 246 -3.81 10.66 -4.83
N ALA A 247 -3.64 9.72 -3.90
CA ALA A 247 -3.80 8.30 -4.15
C ALA A 247 -5.26 7.92 -4.43
N GLU A 248 -6.22 8.48 -3.70
CA GLU A 248 -7.67 8.29 -3.94
C GLU A 248 -8.11 8.96 -5.25
N TYR A 249 -7.63 10.18 -5.54
CA TYR A 249 -7.94 10.89 -6.77
C TYR A 249 -7.46 10.15 -8.02
N LEU A 250 -6.25 9.62 -7.98
CA LEU A 250 -5.68 8.81 -9.05
C LEU A 250 -6.19 7.36 -9.04
N LYS A 251 -6.99 6.97 -8.04
CA LYS A 251 -7.52 5.60 -7.87
C LYS A 251 -6.40 4.54 -7.95
N THR A 252 -5.32 4.76 -7.22
CA THR A 252 -4.16 3.87 -7.24
C THR A 252 -4.46 2.58 -6.49
N ASP A 253 -3.80 1.48 -6.87
CA ASP A 253 -3.87 0.22 -6.12
C ASP A 253 -3.42 0.45 -4.66
N TYR A 254 -4.14 -0.10 -3.68
CA TYR A 254 -4.07 0.22 -2.25
C TYR A 254 -4.38 1.68 -1.88
N ALA A 255 -4.57 2.60 -2.81
CA ALA A 255 -5.04 3.97 -2.60
C ALA A 255 -4.44 4.65 -1.35
N GLY A 256 -5.23 5.40 -0.58
CA GLY A 256 -4.81 6.07 0.65
C GLY A 256 -4.34 5.13 1.76
N ILE A 257 -4.82 3.88 1.78
CA ILE A 257 -4.40 2.87 2.76
C ILE A 257 -2.91 2.53 2.59
N GLY A 258 -2.45 2.41 1.35
CA GLY A 258 -1.03 2.19 1.04
C GLY A 258 -0.15 3.35 1.55
N ILE A 259 -0.59 4.59 1.39
CA ILE A 259 0.11 5.77 1.89
C ILE A 259 0.21 5.74 3.43
N ILE A 260 -0.90 5.45 4.12
CA ILE A 260 -0.93 5.33 5.60
C ILE A 260 0.01 4.21 6.06
N THR A 261 0.02 3.07 5.35
CA THR A 261 0.88 1.92 5.67
C THR A 261 2.36 2.29 5.61
N VAL A 262 2.81 2.92 4.53
CA VAL A 262 4.21 3.37 4.39
C VAL A 262 4.56 4.44 5.42
N ALA A 263 3.67 5.41 5.66
CA ALA A 263 3.86 6.45 6.66
C ALA A 263 3.99 5.86 8.08
N GLY A 264 3.12 4.91 8.45
CA GLY A 264 3.19 4.21 9.73
C GLY A 264 4.49 3.42 9.90
N MET A 265 4.91 2.68 8.88
CA MET A 265 6.19 1.97 8.88
C MET A 265 7.38 2.92 9.05
N TYR A 266 7.34 4.10 8.40
CA TYR A 266 8.39 5.11 8.52
C TYR A 266 8.52 5.65 9.94
N TYR A 267 7.43 5.90 10.66
CA TYR A 267 7.47 6.34 12.06
C TYR A 267 8.12 5.29 12.98
N LEU A 268 7.94 4.01 12.71
CA LEU A 268 8.52 2.91 13.48
C LEU A 268 9.82 2.34 12.87
N ARG A 269 10.43 3.00 11.87
CA ARG A 269 11.58 2.51 11.10
C ARG A 269 12.81 2.11 11.92
N LYS A 270 12.96 2.63 13.14
CA LYS A 270 14.03 2.23 14.07
C LYS A 270 13.92 0.78 14.52
N ASN A 271 12.72 0.20 14.47
CA ASN A 271 12.47 -1.20 14.80
C ASN A 271 11.72 -1.87 13.65
N ARG A 272 12.42 -2.62 12.84
CA ARG A 272 11.92 -3.27 11.62
C ARG A 272 10.69 -4.15 11.87
N VAL A 273 10.72 -4.94 12.96
CA VAL A 273 9.61 -5.82 13.31
C VAL A 273 8.38 -5.02 13.69
N LYS A 274 8.53 -3.99 14.53
CA LYS A 274 7.40 -3.10 14.89
C LYS A 274 6.86 -2.36 13.67
N ALA A 275 7.73 -1.86 12.78
CA ALA A 275 7.32 -1.19 11.55
C ALA A 275 6.48 -2.13 10.67
N MET A 276 6.96 -3.36 10.45
CA MET A 276 6.23 -4.36 9.66
C MET A 276 4.93 -4.76 10.32
N THR A 277 4.91 -5.01 11.65
CA THR A 277 3.69 -5.33 12.40
C THR A 277 2.64 -4.24 12.25
N LEU A 278 3.04 -2.96 12.39
CA LEU A 278 2.11 -1.85 12.20
C LEU A 278 1.57 -1.79 10.76
N GLY A 279 2.43 -1.98 9.76
CA GLY A 279 1.98 -1.99 8.37
C GLY A 279 0.97 -3.11 8.08
N CYS A 280 1.24 -4.34 8.54
CA CYS A 280 0.30 -5.45 8.43
C CYS A 280 -1.02 -5.18 9.18
N ALA A 281 -0.94 -4.60 10.38
CA ALA A 281 -2.12 -4.24 11.16
C ALA A 281 -2.98 -3.21 10.44
N ILE A 282 -2.38 -2.15 9.87
CA ILE A 282 -3.10 -1.14 9.08
C ILE A 282 -3.82 -1.81 7.90
N LEU A 283 -3.12 -2.62 7.11
CA LEU A 283 -3.71 -3.30 5.97
C LEU A 283 -4.90 -4.19 6.39
N THR A 284 -4.73 -5.01 7.44
CA THR A 284 -5.76 -5.93 7.94
C THR A 284 -6.99 -5.21 8.49
N ILE A 285 -6.80 -4.07 9.15
CA ILE A 285 -7.89 -3.24 9.69
C ILE A 285 -8.82 -2.73 8.57
N PHE A 286 -8.26 -2.42 7.40
CA PHE A 286 -9.05 -1.95 6.26
C PHE A 286 -9.52 -3.07 5.33
N ASN A 287 -8.83 -4.21 5.33
CA ASN A 287 -9.22 -5.38 4.54
C ASN A 287 -8.80 -6.66 5.29
N THR A 288 -9.76 -7.41 5.77
CA THR A 288 -9.52 -8.65 6.56
C THR A 288 -8.75 -9.72 5.80
N MET A 289 -8.82 -9.74 4.45
CA MET A 289 -8.01 -10.64 3.62
C MET A 289 -6.50 -10.40 3.78
N GLU A 290 -6.10 -9.20 4.21
CA GLU A 290 -4.71 -8.86 4.46
C GLU A 290 -4.14 -9.49 5.76
N ILE A 291 -4.94 -10.26 6.52
CA ILE A 291 -4.47 -10.94 7.74
C ILE A 291 -3.25 -11.83 7.48
N THR A 292 -3.18 -12.46 6.30
CA THR A 292 -2.05 -13.30 5.90
C THR A 292 -0.76 -12.51 5.70
N SER A 293 -0.84 -11.18 5.53
CA SER A 293 0.33 -10.29 5.43
C SER A 293 1.25 -10.39 6.67
N PHE A 294 0.72 -10.78 7.83
CA PHE A 294 1.51 -11.00 9.05
C PHE A 294 2.57 -12.11 8.89
N PHE A 295 2.40 -13.06 7.95
CA PHE A 295 3.46 -14.03 7.64
C PHE A 295 4.72 -13.38 7.07
N ALA A 296 4.63 -12.18 6.51
CA ALA A 296 5.79 -11.41 6.08
C ALA A 296 6.73 -11.01 7.25
N LEU A 297 6.27 -11.07 8.50
CA LEU A 297 7.13 -10.89 9.67
C LEU A 297 8.23 -11.96 9.77
N LEU A 298 8.00 -13.17 9.25
CA LEU A 298 8.97 -14.25 9.32
C LEU A 298 10.28 -13.89 8.59
N PRO A 299 10.26 -13.50 7.30
CA PRO A 299 11.48 -13.06 6.63
C PRO A 299 12.02 -11.73 7.17
N ILE A 300 11.17 -10.79 7.63
CA ILE A 300 11.63 -9.52 8.20
C ILE A 300 12.42 -9.71 9.50
N LYS A 301 12.02 -10.65 10.36
CA LYS A 301 12.80 -11.01 11.56
C LYS A 301 14.20 -11.53 11.23
N LYS A 302 14.37 -12.17 10.08
CA LYS A 302 15.66 -12.70 9.61
C LYS A 302 16.45 -11.71 8.75
N TYR A 303 15.89 -10.53 8.45
CA TYR A 303 16.54 -9.53 7.61
C TYR A 303 17.76 -8.92 8.29
N ASN A 304 18.93 -9.03 7.64
CA ASN A 304 20.22 -8.61 8.20
C ASN A 304 20.58 -7.13 7.98
N GLY A 305 19.77 -6.39 7.20
CA GLY A 305 20.01 -4.99 6.86
C GLY A 305 20.92 -4.78 5.65
N GLU A 306 21.42 -5.85 5.04
CA GLU A 306 22.29 -5.75 3.88
C GLU A 306 21.48 -5.69 2.58
N ARG A 307 22.01 -4.95 1.60
CA ARG A 307 21.34 -4.78 0.32
C ARG A 307 21.27 -6.09 -0.50
N GLY A 308 22.32 -6.92 -0.43
CA GLY A 308 22.47 -8.11 -1.26
C GLY A 308 22.76 -7.75 -2.74
N LEU A 309 22.27 -8.59 -3.66
CA LEU A 309 22.56 -8.50 -5.11
C LEU A 309 22.09 -7.18 -5.72
N LYS A 310 22.91 -6.63 -6.63
CA LYS A 310 22.63 -5.38 -7.35
C LYS A 310 21.74 -5.61 -8.58
N MET A 311 20.47 -6.00 -8.38
CA MET A 311 19.51 -6.36 -9.45
C MET A 311 18.41 -5.30 -9.64
N LYS A 312 18.77 -4.00 -9.53
CA LYS A 312 17.79 -2.89 -9.51
C LYS A 312 16.83 -2.93 -10.72
N TYR A 313 17.37 -3.01 -11.92
CA TYR A 313 16.56 -2.96 -13.15
C TYR A 313 15.73 -4.22 -13.35
N PHE A 314 16.20 -5.38 -12.90
CA PHE A 314 15.41 -6.61 -12.88
C PHE A 314 14.11 -6.42 -12.07
N PHE A 315 14.21 -5.89 -10.86
CA PHE A 315 13.03 -5.68 -10.01
C PHE A 315 12.03 -4.67 -10.58
N TYR A 316 12.50 -3.64 -11.27
CA TYR A 316 11.60 -2.70 -11.95
C TYR A 316 10.95 -3.31 -13.21
N ALA A 317 11.72 -4.03 -14.02
CA ALA A 317 11.20 -4.65 -15.24
C ALA A 317 10.30 -5.85 -14.97
N PHE A 318 10.50 -6.55 -13.84
CA PHE A 318 9.72 -7.72 -13.47
C PHE A 318 8.21 -7.42 -13.48
N TYR A 319 7.81 -6.30 -12.92
CA TYR A 319 6.39 -5.96 -12.79
C TYR A 319 5.67 -5.82 -14.14
N PRO A 320 6.09 -4.98 -15.10
CA PRO A 320 5.42 -4.90 -16.39
C PRO A 320 5.59 -6.17 -17.24
N VAL A 321 6.73 -6.86 -17.15
CA VAL A 321 7.01 -8.04 -17.99
C VAL A 321 6.13 -9.22 -17.60
N HIS A 322 6.04 -9.56 -16.30
CA HIS A 322 5.20 -10.71 -15.91
C HIS A 322 3.72 -10.46 -16.17
N LEU A 323 3.24 -9.21 -16.02
CA LEU A 323 1.85 -8.86 -16.36
C LEU A 323 1.56 -9.04 -17.85
N LEU A 324 2.48 -8.65 -18.74
CA LEU A 324 2.33 -8.91 -20.18
C LEU A 324 2.30 -10.41 -20.48
N ILE A 325 3.17 -11.19 -19.86
CA ILE A 325 3.19 -12.65 -20.04
C ILE A 325 1.83 -13.25 -19.60
N LEU A 326 1.35 -12.87 -18.41
CA LEU A 326 0.06 -13.34 -17.89
C LEU A 326 -1.11 -12.90 -18.77
N TYR A 327 -1.09 -11.69 -19.33
CA TYR A 327 -2.09 -11.24 -20.30
C TYR A 327 -2.16 -12.17 -21.52
N PHE A 328 -1.02 -12.48 -22.14
CA PHE A 328 -1.01 -13.36 -23.31
C PHE A 328 -1.47 -14.79 -22.97
N ILE A 329 -1.08 -15.32 -21.79
CA ILE A 329 -1.56 -16.63 -21.33
C ILE A 329 -3.08 -16.60 -21.12
N ALA A 330 -3.60 -15.60 -20.40
CA ALA A 330 -5.04 -15.44 -20.17
C ALA A 330 -5.82 -15.35 -21.48
N ARG A 331 -5.31 -14.59 -22.45
CA ARG A 331 -5.93 -14.47 -23.78
C ARG A 331 -6.01 -15.80 -24.56
N ILE A 332 -5.11 -16.73 -24.30
CA ILE A 332 -5.14 -18.07 -24.92
C ILE A 332 -6.17 -18.97 -24.21
N ILE A 333 -6.24 -18.87 -22.87
CA ILE A 333 -7.08 -19.75 -22.04
C ILE A 333 -8.55 -19.32 -22.08
N ILE A 334 -8.81 -18.02 -22.14
CA ILE A 334 -10.17 -17.42 -22.05
C ILE A 334 -10.86 -17.33 -23.43
N ARG A 335 -10.18 -17.69 -24.48
CA ARG A 335 -10.81 -17.87 -25.79
C ARG A 335 -11.74 -19.08 -25.75
#